data_e74a52e2749b787700a9452115d842ad
#
_entry.id   e74a52e2749b787700a9452115d842ad
#
_cell.length_a   1.000
_cell.length_b   1.000
_cell.length_c   1.000
_cell.angle_alpha   90.00
_cell.angle_beta   90.00
_cell.angle_gamma   90.00
#
_symmetry.space_group_name_H-M   'P 1'
#
loop_
_entity.id
_entity.type
_entity.pdbx_description
1 polymer ?
#
loop_
_entity_poly.entity_id
_entity_poly.type
_entity_poly.pdbx_seq_one_letter_code
_entity_poly.pdbx_strand_id
1 'polypeptide(L)'
;MATRRSGGRSARHAARAAQSDVSKPFLERRLPPVEVLDEGGLSQIEENAETILNEIGIAFQDFPVALEMWRSVGAEVEGDLVKFPRGLCRQLVQGTAPASFTQHARNPSRSVQIGGNNTVFSPNYGSPFITDLDEGRRYATLKDFENVVKLTYQLPHLHHSGGTVVEPVDVPVNKRHLDMVYSHLKYSDKPLMGSVTAPERAFDSVELCRIAFGGDLADRTVLTSLINASSPLRWDATMLGAAKVYAENNQACIMSPLSLIHI
;
A
#
# COMPACT_ATOMS: atom_id res chain seq x y z
N MET A 1 44.51 -2.49 -35.68
CA MET A 1 45.03 -2.69 -34.31
C MET A 1 43.88 -2.55 -33.33
N ALA A 2 43.45 -3.65 -32.71
CA ALA A 2 42.36 -3.63 -31.75
C ALA A 2 42.91 -3.21 -30.39
N THR A 3 42.42 -2.08 -29.85
CA THR A 3 42.74 -1.59 -28.51
C THR A 3 42.25 -2.58 -27.44
N ARG A 4 43.18 -3.25 -26.75
CA ARG A 4 42.93 -4.09 -25.59
C ARG A 4 42.20 -3.25 -24.52
N ARG A 5 40.96 -3.62 -24.18
CA ARG A 5 40.23 -3.08 -23.03
C ARG A 5 40.99 -3.44 -21.76
N SER A 6 41.76 -2.48 -21.21
CA SER A 6 42.45 -2.62 -19.93
C SER A 6 41.48 -2.29 -18.78
N GLY A 7 40.75 -3.29 -18.32
CA GLY A 7 39.97 -3.19 -17.10
C GLY A 7 39.99 -4.53 -16.37
N GLY A 8 40.88 -4.67 -15.40
CA GLY A 8 40.98 -5.86 -14.59
C GLY A 8 39.69 -6.13 -13.81
N ARG A 9 39.58 -7.30 -13.17
CA ARG A 9 38.43 -7.74 -12.38
C ARG A 9 38.02 -6.72 -11.29
N SER A 10 39.00 -6.01 -10.71
CA SER A 10 38.78 -4.92 -9.72
C SER A 10 38.13 -3.68 -10.35
N ALA A 11 38.47 -3.29 -11.56
CA ALA A 11 37.88 -2.14 -12.26
C ALA A 11 36.40 -2.45 -12.65
N ARG A 12 36.10 -3.70 -13.04
CA ARG A 12 34.71 -4.16 -13.27
C ARG A 12 33.92 -4.22 -11.97
N HIS A 13 34.54 -4.61 -10.85
CA HIS A 13 33.89 -4.60 -9.53
C HIS A 13 33.63 -3.18 -9.05
N ALA A 14 34.58 -2.26 -9.21
CA ALA A 14 34.42 -0.84 -8.88
C ALA A 14 33.35 -0.17 -9.79
N ALA A 15 33.33 -0.47 -11.08
CA ALA A 15 32.30 0.02 -11.99
C ALA A 15 30.91 -0.53 -11.68
N ARG A 16 30.78 -1.79 -11.23
CA ARG A 16 29.52 -2.36 -10.73
C ARG A 16 29.11 -1.73 -9.41
N ALA A 17 30.03 -1.50 -8.48
CA ALA A 17 29.75 -0.84 -7.21
C ALA A 17 29.31 0.62 -7.44
N ALA A 18 29.94 1.35 -8.35
CA ALA A 18 29.55 2.69 -8.72
C ALA A 18 28.20 2.76 -9.46
N GLN A 19 27.82 1.71 -10.23
CA GLN A 19 26.50 1.60 -10.84
C GLN A 19 25.41 1.18 -9.86
N SER A 20 25.74 0.55 -8.74
CA SER A 20 24.76 0.15 -7.71
C SER A 20 24.25 1.32 -6.87
N ASP A 21 24.89 2.48 -6.95
CA ASP A 21 24.53 3.67 -6.17
C ASP A 21 23.43 4.54 -6.83
N VAL A 22 22.98 4.20 -8.03
CA VAL A 22 21.84 4.87 -8.67
C VAL A 22 20.55 4.14 -8.29
N SER A 23 20.10 4.34 -7.07
CA SER A 23 18.75 3.94 -6.64
C SER A 23 17.74 4.73 -7.47
N LYS A 24 17.07 4.06 -8.41
CA LYS A 24 15.92 4.66 -9.08
C LYS A 24 14.73 4.62 -8.10
N PRO A 25 13.98 5.71 -7.97
CA PRO A 25 12.85 5.76 -7.03
C PRO A 25 11.67 4.87 -7.46
N PHE A 26 11.60 4.48 -8.72
CA PHE A 26 10.63 3.55 -9.31
C PHE A 26 11.14 3.05 -10.66
N LEU A 27 10.50 2.00 -11.18
CA LEU A 27 10.77 1.51 -12.53
C LEU A 27 9.66 1.97 -13.49
N GLU A 28 10.05 2.46 -14.64
CA GLU A 28 9.13 2.72 -15.75
C GLU A 28 9.06 1.48 -16.64
N ARG A 29 7.90 0.87 -16.71
CA ARG A 29 7.67 -0.30 -17.57
C ARG A 29 7.64 0.13 -19.03
N ARG A 30 8.54 -0.45 -19.84
CA ARG A 30 8.60 -0.22 -21.29
C ARG A 30 8.09 -1.40 -22.11
N LEU A 31 7.87 -2.54 -21.46
CA LEU A 31 7.26 -3.70 -22.08
C LEU A 31 5.74 -3.57 -22.02
N PRO A 32 5.03 -3.93 -23.10
CA PRO A 32 3.58 -3.96 -23.06
C PRO A 32 3.08 -4.99 -22.03
N PRO A 33 1.91 -4.80 -21.44
CA PRO A 33 1.29 -5.83 -20.60
C PRO A 33 0.97 -7.06 -21.47
N VAL A 34 1.03 -8.23 -20.85
CA VAL A 34 0.50 -9.45 -21.46
C VAL A 34 -0.99 -9.49 -21.15
N GLU A 35 -1.81 -9.36 -22.17
CA GLU A 35 -3.27 -9.44 -22.06
C GLU A 35 -3.66 -10.92 -22.15
N VAL A 36 -4.27 -11.45 -21.09
CA VAL A 36 -4.72 -12.86 -21.00
C VAL A 36 -6.14 -13.00 -21.49
N LEU A 37 -6.96 -11.96 -21.35
CA LEU A 37 -8.35 -11.89 -21.76
C LEU A 37 -8.50 -10.91 -22.93
N ASP A 38 -9.39 -11.24 -23.84
CA ASP A 38 -9.87 -10.32 -24.85
C ASP A 38 -10.92 -9.34 -24.30
N GLU A 39 -11.37 -8.38 -25.10
CA GLU A 39 -12.36 -7.39 -24.69
C GLU A 39 -13.70 -8.04 -24.30
N GLY A 40 -14.07 -9.17 -24.92
CA GLY A 40 -15.26 -9.93 -24.57
C GLY A 40 -15.19 -10.51 -23.16
N GLY A 41 -14.04 -11.09 -22.80
CA GLY A 41 -13.78 -11.61 -21.44
C GLY A 41 -13.78 -10.51 -20.39
N LEU A 42 -13.19 -9.36 -20.70
CA LEU A 42 -13.20 -8.19 -19.79
C LEU A 42 -14.62 -7.65 -19.59
N SER A 43 -15.39 -7.49 -20.67
CA SER A 43 -16.79 -7.05 -20.60
C SER A 43 -17.66 -7.99 -19.77
N GLN A 44 -17.45 -9.31 -19.89
CA GLN A 44 -18.19 -10.29 -19.10
C GLN A 44 -17.89 -10.18 -17.62
N ILE A 45 -16.62 -9.96 -17.24
CA ILE A 45 -16.24 -9.73 -15.83
C ILE A 45 -16.91 -8.47 -15.30
N GLU A 46 -16.90 -7.38 -16.07
CA GLU A 46 -17.55 -6.13 -15.69
C GLU A 46 -19.05 -6.26 -15.51
N GLU A 47 -19.75 -6.91 -16.46
CA GLU A 47 -21.19 -7.14 -16.37
C GLU A 47 -21.57 -7.97 -15.15
N ASN A 48 -20.77 -9.00 -14.83
CA ASN A 48 -20.99 -9.81 -13.62
C ASN A 48 -20.74 -8.99 -12.35
N ALA A 49 -19.70 -8.17 -12.29
CA ALA A 49 -19.45 -7.28 -11.18
C ALA A 49 -20.60 -6.28 -10.97
N GLU A 50 -21.08 -5.65 -12.05
CA GLU A 50 -22.24 -4.74 -12.02
C GLU A 50 -23.52 -5.45 -11.57
N THR A 51 -23.71 -6.69 -11.98
CA THR A 51 -24.85 -7.51 -11.53
C THR A 51 -24.77 -7.79 -10.03
N ILE A 52 -23.60 -8.17 -9.51
CA ILE A 52 -23.39 -8.39 -8.08
C ILE A 52 -23.63 -7.09 -7.28
N LEU A 53 -23.09 -5.97 -7.74
CA LEU A 53 -23.27 -4.67 -7.08
C LEU A 53 -24.74 -4.22 -7.08
N ASN A 54 -25.47 -4.45 -8.15
CA ASN A 54 -26.85 -4.00 -8.32
C ASN A 54 -27.88 -4.94 -7.67
N GLU A 55 -27.75 -6.25 -7.85
CA GLU A 55 -28.76 -7.22 -7.40
C GLU A 55 -28.49 -7.74 -5.97
N ILE A 56 -27.22 -7.97 -5.63
CA ILE A 56 -26.82 -8.51 -4.32
C ILE A 56 -26.43 -7.38 -3.39
N GLY A 57 -25.55 -6.47 -3.81
CA GLY A 57 -25.05 -5.34 -3.04
C GLY A 57 -23.89 -5.69 -2.12
N ILE A 58 -23.43 -4.69 -1.37
CA ILE A 58 -22.31 -4.75 -0.42
C ILE A 58 -22.80 -4.27 0.95
N ALA A 59 -22.47 -5.00 2.01
CA ALA A 59 -22.75 -4.57 3.37
C ALA A 59 -21.66 -3.64 3.91
N PHE A 60 -22.07 -2.52 4.51
CA PHE A 60 -21.21 -1.56 5.21
C PHE A 60 -21.52 -1.60 6.70
N GLN A 61 -20.90 -2.55 7.39
CA GLN A 61 -21.25 -2.90 8.77
C GLN A 61 -20.78 -1.85 9.79
N ASP A 62 -21.69 -1.45 10.67
CA ASP A 62 -21.41 -0.56 11.81
C ASP A 62 -20.75 0.77 11.43
N PHE A 63 -21.00 1.29 10.20
CA PHE A 63 -20.42 2.53 9.73
C PHE A 63 -21.46 3.44 9.02
N PRO A 64 -22.35 4.10 9.77
CA PRO A 64 -23.46 4.91 9.24
C PRO A 64 -23.03 6.00 8.27
N VAL A 65 -21.82 6.56 8.46
CA VAL A 65 -21.26 7.60 7.60
C VAL A 65 -21.16 7.14 6.15
N ALA A 66 -20.71 5.90 5.91
CA ALA A 66 -20.63 5.35 4.55
C ALA A 66 -22.03 5.19 3.94
N LEU A 67 -23.02 4.76 4.74
CA LEU A 67 -24.39 4.59 4.27
C LEU A 67 -25.01 5.93 3.81
N GLU A 68 -24.77 7.02 4.56
CA GLU A 68 -25.20 8.36 4.18
C GLU A 68 -24.50 8.86 2.92
N MET A 69 -23.19 8.64 2.81
CA MET A 69 -22.42 8.99 1.60
C MET A 69 -22.98 8.27 0.37
N TRP A 70 -23.27 6.97 0.48
CA TRP A 70 -23.83 6.19 -0.62
C TRP A 70 -25.23 6.65 -1.01
N ARG A 71 -26.09 6.96 -0.05
CA ARG A 71 -27.41 7.58 -0.33
C ARG A 71 -27.28 8.88 -1.09
N SER A 72 -26.33 9.72 -0.69
CA SER A 72 -26.15 11.06 -1.30
C SER A 72 -25.75 11.00 -2.77
N VAL A 73 -25.15 9.91 -3.22
CA VAL A 73 -24.73 9.70 -4.62
C VAL A 73 -25.70 8.81 -5.41
N GLY A 74 -26.85 8.42 -4.83
CA GLY A 74 -27.91 7.72 -5.51
C GLY A 74 -27.88 6.19 -5.40
N ALA A 75 -27.12 5.62 -4.47
CA ALA A 75 -27.20 4.21 -4.16
C ALA A 75 -28.44 3.91 -3.31
N GLU A 76 -28.99 2.70 -3.47
CA GLU A 76 -30.08 2.20 -2.65
C GLU A 76 -29.51 1.59 -1.37
N VAL A 77 -30.01 2.03 -0.21
CA VAL A 77 -29.49 1.62 1.11
C VAL A 77 -30.61 1.09 1.98
N GLU A 78 -30.53 -0.19 2.32
CA GLU A 78 -31.47 -0.90 3.21
C GLU A 78 -30.69 -1.51 4.39
N GLY A 79 -30.90 -0.97 5.59
CA GLY A 79 -30.06 -1.33 6.75
C GLY A 79 -28.58 -1.03 6.44
N ASP A 80 -27.73 -2.02 6.59
CA ASP A 80 -26.29 -1.95 6.26
C ASP A 80 -25.97 -2.32 4.80
N LEU A 81 -26.96 -2.80 4.05
CA LEU A 81 -26.80 -3.24 2.66
C LEU A 81 -26.94 -2.06 1.72
N VAL A 82 -26.00 -1.96 0.79
CA VAL A 82 -25.99 -0.95 -0.26
C VAL A 82 -26.02 -1.64 -1.62
N LYS A 83 -27.01 -1.31 -2.45
CA LYS A 83 -27.10 -1.70 -3.84
C LYS A 83 -26.79 -0.52 -4.74
N PHE A 84 -26.03 -0.77 -5.76
CA PHE A 84 -25.49 0.28 -6.62
C PHE A 84 -26.19 0.26 -7.98
N PRO A 85 -26.75 1.38 -8.45
CA PRO A 85 -27.13 1.51 -9.85
C PRO A 85 -25.96 1.16 -10.77
N ARG A 86 -26.25 0.47 -11.87
CA ARG A 86 -25.21 0.08 -12.83
C ARG A 86 -24.39 1.26 -13.29
N GLY A 87 -23.08 1.11 -13.30
CA GLY A 87 -22.10 2.14 -13.67
C GLY A 87 -21.75 3.15 -12.58
N LEU A 88 -22.49 3.24 -11.45
CA LEU A 88 -22.25 4.24 -10.41
C LEU A 88 -20.85 4.12 -9.80
N CYS A 89 -20.43 2.92 -9.41
CA CYS A 89 -19.11 2.71 -8.81
C CYS A 89 -17.99 3.10 -9.78
N ARG A 90 -18.10 2.69 -11.05
CA ARG A 90 -17.15 3.06 -12.08
C ARG A 90 -17.09 4.57 -12.28
N GLN A 91 -18.22 5.23 -12.40
CA GLN A 91 -18.30 6.68 -12.57
C GLN A 91 -17.61 7.43 -11.42
N LEU A 92 -17.88 7.02 -10.19
CA LEU A 92 -17.27 7.65 -9.01
C LEU A 92 -15.75 7.42 -8.98
N VAL A 93 -15.28 6.19 -9.20
CA VAL A 93 -13.84 5.88 -9.21
C VAL A 93 -13.13 6.64 -10.32
N GLN A 94 -13.66 6.64 -11.54
CA GLN A 94 -13.06 7.35 -12.68
C GLN A 94 -13.07 8.87 -12.50
N GLY A 95 -14.08 9.41 -11.81
CA GLY A 95 -14.19 10.85 -11.56
C GLY A 95 -13.32 11.35 -10.39
N THR A 96 -12.90 10.47 -9.48
CA THR A 96 -12.22 10.87 -8.23
C THR A 96 -10.81 10.31 -8.07
N ALA A 97 -10.54 9.11 -8.57
CA ALA A 97 -9.23 8.49 -8.44
C ALA A 97 -8.22 9.09 -9.44
N PRO A 98 -7.07 9.61 -8.99
CA PRO A 98 -6.06 10.12 -9.90
C PRO A 98 -5.41 8.99 -10.71
N ALA A 99 -5.13 9.23 -12.00
CA ALA A 99 -4.42 8.26 -12.85
C ALA A 99 -2.98 8.01 -12.37
N SER A 100 -2.37 9.00 -11.70
CA SER A 100 -1.06 8.88 -11.07
C SER A 100 -0.89 9.94 -10.00
N PHE A 101 -0.04 9.66 -9.01
CA PHE A 101 0.33 10.61 -7.96
C PHE A 101 1.74 10.33 -7.45
N THR A 102 2.33 11.32 -6.78
CA THR A 102 3.62 11.16 -6.11
C THR A 102 3.40 10.83 -4.65
N GLN A 103 3.95 9.71 -4.18
CA GLN A 103 4.13 9.49 -2.76
C GLN A 103 5.48 10.07 -2.34
N HIS A 104 5.44 11.11 -1.51
CA HIS A 104 6.63 11.84 -1.08
C HIS A 104 7.38 11.08 0.00
N ALA A 105 8.69 10.95 -0.20
CA ALA A 105 9.61 10.41 0.79
C ALA A 105 10.24 11.55 1.61
N ARG A 106 10.77 11.24 2.81
CA ARG A 106 11.54 12.23 3.60
C ARG A 106 12.78 12.71 2.86
N ASN A 107 13.42 11.84 2.11
CA ASN A 107 14.42 12.23 1.12
C ASN A 107 13.72 12.41 -0.24
N PRO A 108 13.61 13.63 -0.78
CA PRO A 108 12.87 13.88 -2.01
C PRO A 108 13.34 13.04 -3.20
N SER A 109 14.64 12.67 -3.25
CA SER A 109 15.18 11.83 -4.33
C SER A 109 14.67 10.39 -4.32
N ARG A 110 14.00 9.98 -3.25
CA ARG A 110 13.40 8.66 -3.07
C ARG A 110 11.87 8.68 -3.16
N SER A 111 11.27 9.83 -3.46
CA SER A 111 9.83 9.91 -3.72
C SER A 111 9.48 9.04 -4.92
N VAL A 112 8.35 8.33 -4.83
CA VAL A 112 7.92 7.39 -5.85
C VAL A 112 6.72 7.93 -6.62
N GLN A 113 6.68 7.62 -7.92
CA GLN A 113 5.52 7.91 -8.76
C GLN A 113 4.67 6.64 -8.86
N ILE A 114 3.43 6.71 -8.40
CA ILE A 114 2.46 5.62 -8.43
C ILE A 114 1.45 5.87 -9.54
N GLY A 115 1.15 4.85 -10.32
CA GLY A 115 0.21 4.92 -11.44
C GLY A 115 0.88 4.91 -12.82
N GLY A 116 0.07 4.84 -13.85
CA GLY A 116 0.53 4.72 -15.24
C GLY A 116 1.40 3.47 -15.47
N ASN A 117 2.54 3.67 -16.11
CA ASN A 117 3.51 2.61 -16.40
C ASN A 117 4.57 2.42 -15.30
N ASN A 118 4.40 3.09 -14.16
CA ASN A 118 5.38 3.03 -13.08
C ASN A 118 5.18 1.79 -12.21
N THR A 119 6.28 1.19 -11.80
CA THR A 119 6.31 0.05 -10.89
C THR A 119 7.14 0.40 -9.66
N VAL A 120 6.50 0.29 -8.50
CA VAL A 120 7.12 0.52 -7.19
C VAL A 120 7.15 -0.82 -6.45
N PHE A 121 8.36 -1.31 -6.16
CA PHE A 121 8.52 -2.52 -5.36
C PHE A 121 8.54 -2.20 -3.87
N SER A 122 7.71 -2.93 -3.13
CA SER A 122 7.61 -2.93 -1.68
C SER A 122 8.07 -4.28 -1.13
N PRO A 123 8.59 -4.37 0.12
CA PRO A 123 8.86 -5.65 0.76
C PRO A 123 7.56 -6.43 1.03
N ASN A 124 7.70 -7.65 1.55
CA ASN A 124 6.59 -8.48 2.01
C ASN A 124 5.72 -7.74 3.06
N TYR A 125 4.48 -8.19 3.21
CA TYR A 125 3.52 -7.61 4.14
C TYR A 125 2.79 -8.68 4.95
N GLY A 126 2.64 -8.42 6.27
CA GLY A 126 1.74 -9.18 7.14
C GLY A 126 2.24 -10.56 7.62
N SER A 127 3.52 -10.88 7.46
CA SER A 127 4.05 -12.16 7.96
C SER A 127 4.21 -12.13 9.49
N PRO A 128 3.64 -13.10 10.24
CA PRO A 128 3.85 -13.20 11.69
C PRO A 128 5.16 -13.91 12.05
N PHE A 129 5.80 -14.57 11.07
CA PHE A 129 7.00 -15.37 11.27
C PHE A 129 8.19 -14.83 10.52
N ILE A 130 9.36 -15.02 11.11
CA ILE A 130 10.65 -14.87 10.45
C ILE A 130 11.38 -16.21 10.47
N THR A 131 12.25 -16.45 9.49
CA THR A 131 13.15 -17.60 9.47
C THR A 131 14.57 -17.10 9.30
N ASP A 132 15.46 -17.48 10.18
CA ASP A 132 16.89 -17.22 10.09
C ASP A 132 17.71 -18.51 10.17
N LEU A 133 19.03 -18.42 9.97
CA LEU A 133 19.92 -19.58 9.94
C LEU A 133 20.25 -20.12 11.34
N ASP A 134 20.15 -19.28 12.37
CA ASP A 134 20.60 -19.64 13.73
C ASP A 134 19.45 -20.23 14.55
N GLU A 135 18.25 -19.61 14.48
CA GLU A 135 17.10 -19.97 15.32
C GLU A 135 15.96 -20.65 14.52
N GLY A 136 16.09 -20.76 13.19
CA GLY A 136 15.05 -21.32 12.34
C GLY A 136 13.79 -20.44 12.25
N ARG A 137 12.61 -21.08 12.15
CA ARG A 137 11.32 -20.38 12.06
C ARG A 137 10.76 -20.07 13.43
N ARG A 138 10.53 -18.80 13.69
CA ARG A 138 9.96 -18.30 14.95
C ARG A 138 9.05 -17.08 14.72
N TYR A 139 8.29 -16.70 15.72
CA TYR A 139 7.58 -15.42 15.72
C TYR A 139 8.59 -14.27 15.67
N ALA A 140 8.22 -13.21 14.95
CA ALA A 140 9.06 -12.04 14.81
C ALA A 140 8.97 -11.13 16.05
N THR A 141 10.07 -10.46 16.36
CA THR A 141 10.20 -9.44 17.38
C THR A 141 10.28 -8.04 16.77
N LEU A 142 10.18 -6.99 17.58
CA LEU A 142 10.41 -5.61 17.13
C LEU A 142 11.83 -5.45 16.54
N LYS A 143 12.81 -6.16 17.11
CA LYS A 143 14.17 -6.18 16.57
C LYS A 143 14.24 -6.75 15.16
N ASP A 144 13.49 -7.80 14.89
CA ASP A 144 13.39 -8.38 13.54
C ASP A 144 12.71 -7.39 12.58
N PHE A 145 11.64 -6.74 13.02
CA PHE A 145 10.99 -5.68 12.25
C PHE A 145 11.97 -4.57 11.84
N GLU A 146 12.72 -4.04 12.81
CA GLU A 146 13.75 -3.04 12.54
C GLU A 146 14.83 -3.54 11.56
N ASN A 147 15.25 -4.80 11.69
CA ASN A 147 16.25 -5.38 10.81
C ASN A 147 15.73 -5.52 9.38
N VAL A 148 14.47 -5.94 9.20
CA VAL A 148 13.84 -6.00 7.87
C VAL A 148 13.73 -4.61 7.26
N VAL A 149 13.35 -3.58 8.03
CA VAL A 149 13.33 -2.19 7.55
C VAL A 149 14.71 -1.73 7.09
N LYS A 150 15.76 -2.01 7.86
CA LYS A 150 17.15 -1.67 7.52
C LYS A 150 17.63 -2.42 6.25
N LEU A 151 17.30 -3.70 6.13
CA LEU A 151 17.61 -4.49 4.92
C LEU A 151 16.89 -3.92 3.70
N THR A 152 15.59 -3.62 3.83
CA THR A 152 14.79 -3.00 2.77
C THR A 152 15.39 -1.64 2.35
N TYR A 153 15.88 -0.86 3.31
CA TYR A 153 16.53 0.41 3.02
C TYR A 153 17.80 0.23 2.18
N GLN A 154 18.62 -0.79 2.48
CA GLN A 154 19.87 -1.08 1.77
C GLN A 154 19.64 -1.64 0.35
N LEU A 155 18.48 -2.22 0.06
CA LEU A 155 18.20 -2.84 -1.23
C LEU A 155 17.75 -1.77 -2.25
N PRO A 156 18.53 -1.54 -3.34
CA PRO A 156 18.26 -0.45 -4.28
C PRO A 156 17.00 -0.67 -5.12
N HIS A 157 16.54 -1.92 -5.24
CA HIS A 157 15.36 -2.29 -6.03
C HIS A 157 14.08 -2.40 -5.19
N LEU A 158 14.13 -2.22 -3.88
CA LEU A 158 12.97 -1.99 -3.05
C LEU A 158 12.79 -0.48 -2.90
N HIS A 159 11.79 0.06 -3.57
CA HIS A 159 11.58 1.50 -3.66
C HIS A 159 10.83 2.06 -2.44
N HIS A 160 10.09 1.19 -1.76
CA HIS A 160 9.22 1.50 -0.64
C HIS A 160 9.69 0.79 0.63
N SER A 161 9.54 1.42 1.78
CA SER A 161 9.92 0.83 3.08
C SER A 161 8.94 -0.27 3.54
N GLY A 162 7.72 -0.25 3.00
CA GLY A 162 6.64 -1.18 3.38
C GLY A 162 5.78 -0.65 4.52
N GLY A 163 5.00 -1.56 5.08
CA GLY A 163 4.16 -1.34 6.26
C GLY A 163 4.46 -2.41 7.32
N THR A 164 3.54 -3.35 7.56
CA THR A 164 3.79 -4.49 8.46
C THR A 164 4.71 -5.52 7.77
N VAL A 165 6.00 -5.23 7.69
CA VAL A 165 6.98 -6.11 7.05
C VAL A 165 7.11 -7.47 7.73
N VAL A 166 7.00 -7.50 9.05
CA VAL A 166 6.72 -8.67 9.90
C VAL A 166 5.90 -8.21 11.09
N GLU A 167 5.14 -9.10 11.73
CA GLU A 167 4.34 -8.74 12.91
C GLU A 167 5.18 -8.93 14.20
N PRO A 168 5.57 -7.85 14.92
CA PRO A 168 6.36 -7.97 16.15
C PRO A 168 5.47 -8.36 17.33
N VAL A 169 5.51 -9.63 17.75
CA VAL A 169 4.63 -10.15 18.79
C VAL A 169 5.07 -9.84 20.22
N ASP A 170 6.30 -9.37 20.42
CA ASP A 170 6.88 -8.96 21.71
C ASP A 170 6.45 -7.56 22.15
N VAL A 171 5.73 -6.82 21.29
CA VAL A 171 5.20 -5.49 21.61
C VAL A 171 3.72 -5.57 21.90
N PRO A 172 3.20 -4.91 22.96
CA PRO A 172 1.79 -4.84 23.26
C PRO A 172 0.95 -4.33 22.08
N VAL A 173 -0.15 -5.00 21.77
CA VAL A 173 -0.98 -4.74 20.57
C VAL A 173 -1.45 -3.28 20.48
N ASN A 174 -1.76 -2.64 21.61
CA ASN A 174 -2.24 -1.26 21.66
C ASN A 174 -1.17 -0.21 21.32
N LYS A 175 0.12 -0.56 21.37
CA LYS A 175 1.24 0.34 21.05
C LYS A 175 2.05 -0.09 19.83
N ARG A 176 1.89 -1.30 19.39
CA ARG A 176 2.67 -1.94 18.32
C ARG A 176 2.76 -1.10 17.05
N HIS A 177 1.66 -0.49 16.63
CA HIS A 177 1.60 0.36 15.44
C HIS A 177 2.53 1.57 15.54
N LEU A 178 2.69 2.17 16.73
CA LEU A 178 3.59 3.30 16.95
C LEU A 178 5.04 2.89 16.75
N ASP A 179 5.46 1.77 17.34
CA ASP A 179 6.82 1.26 17.21
C ASP A 179 7.15 0.86 15.77
N MET A 180 6.17 0.28 15.04
CA MET A 180 6.33 -0.11 13.64
C MET A 180 6.49 1.12 12.74
N VAL A 181 5.59 2.11 12.81
CA VAL A 181 5.68 3.34 12.01
C VAL A 181 6.94 4.13 12.37
N TYR A 182 7.27 4.24 13.66
CA TYR A 182 8.50 4.88 14.13
C TYR A 182 9.76 4.19 13.59
N SER A 183 9.78 2.85 13.51
CA SER A 183 10.90 2.10 12.94
C SER A 183 11.12 2.44 11.46
N HIS A 184 10.06 2.56 10.66
CA HIS A 184 10.17 3.03 9.28
C HIS A 184 10.74 4.45 9.22
N LEU A 185 10.22 5.37 10.03
CA LEU A 185 10.69 6.76 10.08
C LEU A 185 12.14 6.87 10.57
N LYS A 186 12.57 6.02 11.50
CA LYS A 186 13.92 6.05 12.07
C LYS A 186 14.98 5.46 11.16
N TYR A 187 14.69 4.34 10.50
CA TYR A 187 15.68 3.53 9.79
C TYR A 187 15.58 3.61 8.27
N SER A 188 14.60 4.35 7.75
CA SER A 188 14.41 4.54 6.30
C SER A 188 13.99 5.98 6.02
N ASP A 189 14.39 6.51 4.88
CA ASP A 189 13.89 7.77 4.32
C ASP A 189 13.04 7.53 3.05
N LYS A 190 12.73 6.25 2.74
CA LYS A 190 11.83 5.82 1.67
C LYS A 190 10.36 6.06 2.07
N PRO A 191 9.43 6.06 1.10
CA PRO A 191 7.99 6.07 1.38
C PRO A 191 7.58 4.88 2.27
N LEU A 192 6.52 5.04 3.06
CA LEU A 192 6.05 4.03 4.00
C LEU A 192 4.53 3.88 4.00
N MET A 193 4.05 2.78 4.60
CA MET A 193 2.63 2.56 4.86
C MET A 193 2.31 2.84 6.32
N GLY A 194 1.11 3.38 6.55
CA GLY A 194 0.53 3.57 7.87
C GLY A 194 -0.25 2.36 8.38
N SER A 195 -0.63 2.40 9.65
CA SER A 195 -1.45 1.37 10.27
C SER A 195 -2.93 1.51 9.89
N VAL A 196 -3.63 0.39 9.77
CA VAL A 196 -5.06 0.32 9.40
C VAL A 196 -5.90 -0.52 10.37
N THR A 197 -5.28 -0.99 11.45
CA THR A 197 -5.93 -1.93 12.38
C THR A 197 -6.93 -1.28 13.33
N ALA A 198 -7.06 0.03 13.30
CA ALA A 198 -8.12 0.83 13.93
C ALA A 198 -8.03 2.28 13.43
N PRO A 199 -9.12 3.07 13.43
CA PRO A 199 -9.11 4.48 13.01
C PRO A 199 -8.12 5.35 13.80
N GLU A 200 -8.05 5.18 15.12
CA GLU A 200 -7.11 5.90 15.97
C GLU A 200 -5.65 5.58 15.62
N ARG A 201 -5.34 4.34 15.19
CA ARG A 201 -4.00 3.95 14.77
C ARG A 201 -3.63 4.50 13.40
N ALA A 202 -4.62 4.65 12.51
CA ALA A 202 -4.45 5.37 11.26
C ALA A 202 -4.12 6.85 11.53
N PHE A 203 -4.86 7.49 12.45
CA PHE A 203 -4.60 8.86 12.87
C PHE A 203 -3.21 9.02 13.50
N ASP A 204 -2.81 8.14 14.40
CA ASP A 204 -1.45 8.14 14.97
C ASP A 204 -0.36 8.05 13.90
N SER A 205 -0.59 7.24 12.83
CA SER A 205 0.35 7.14 11.71
C SER A 205 0.47 8.46 10.95
N VAL A 206 -0.62 9.18 10.74
CA VAL A 206 -0.63 10.51 10.12
C VAL A 206 0.11 11.50 11.01
N GLU A 207 -0.14 11.52 12.32
CA GLU A 207 0.51 12.44 13.26
C GLU A 207 2.03 12.19 13.34
N LEU A 208 2.46 10.93 13.40
CA LEU A 208 3.89 10.60 13.35
C LEU A 208 4.55 11.12 12.06
N CYS A 209 3.85 11.02 10.94
CA CYS A 209 4.33 11.58 9.68
C CYS A 209 4.31 13.11 9.67
N ARG A 210 3.31 13.79 10.24
CA ARG A 210 3.32 15.25 10.40
C ARG A 210 4.56 15.73 11.14
N ILE A 211 4.89 15.07 12.24
CA ILE A 211 6.11 15.37 13.01
C ILE A 211 7.36 15.13 12.15
N ALA A 212 7.44 13.97 11.49
CA ALA A 212 8.63 13.57 10.72
C ALA A 212 8.87 14.40 9.47
N PHE A 213 7.81 14.91 8.84
CA PHE A 213 7.88 15.76 7.63
C PHE A 213 7.83 17.26 7.93
N GLY A 214 7.71 17.63 9.22
CA GLY A 214 7.84 19.01 9.68
C GLY A 214 6.64 19.91 9.39
N GLY A 215 5.41 19.39 9.40
CA GLY A 215 4.21 20.19 9.25
C GLY A 215 3.03 19.49 8.62
N ASP A 216 2.10 20.28 8.08
CA ASP A 216 0.87 19.76 7.47
C ASP A 216 1.14 18.90 6.24
N LEU A 217 0.31 17.89 6.06
CA LEU A 217 0.36 16.92 4.96
C LEU A 217 -0.76 17.15 3.92
N ALA A 218 -1.58 18.19 4.08
CA ALA A 218 -2.75 18.42 3.23
C ALA A 218 -2.42 18.49 1.72
N ASP A 219 -1.25 19.03 1.38
CA ASP A 219 -0.82 19.22 -0.01
C ASP A 219 0.08 18.10 -0.55
N ARG A 220 0.33 17.04 0.24
CA ARG A 220 1.25 15.99 -0.17
C ARG A 220 0.90 14.63 0.44
N THR A 221 0.85 13.62 -0.41
CA THR A 221 0.70 12.23 0.01
C THR A 221 2.07 11.70 0.45
N VAL A 222 2.19 11.29 1.71
CA VAL A 222 3.43 10.70 2.29
C VAL A 222 3.21 9.27 2.75
N LEU A 223 1.96 8.90 3.04
CA LEU A 223 1.54 7.57 3.46
C LEU A 223 0.69 6.90 2.38
N THR A 224 0.86 5.59 2.27
CA THR A 224 -0.14 4.69 1.73
C THR A 224 -0.68 3.80 2.84
N SER A 225 -1.84 3.20 2.63
CA SER A 225 -2.45 2.29 3.60
C SER A 225 -3.14 1.15 2.87
N LEU A 226 -3.16 -0.04 3.45
CA LEU A 226 -3.78 -1.22 2.86
C LEU A 226 -5.15 -1.45 3.50
N ILE A 227 -6.21 -1.07 2.80
CA ILE A 227 -7.59 -1.20 3.24
C ILE A 227 -8.18 -2.48 2.64
N ASN A 228 -8.51 -3.45 3.47
CA ASN A 228 -9.03 -4.74 3.07
C ASN A 228 -10.56 -4.78 3.14
N ALA A 229 -11.19 -5.24 2.07
CA ALA A 229 -12.59 -5.65 2.14
C ALA A 229 -12.71 -6.93 2.97
N SER A 230 -13.79 -7.06 3.73
CA SER A 230 -14.10 -8.29 4.46
C SER A 230 -14.94 -9.22 3.57
N SER A 231 -14.61 -10.50 3.57
CA SER A 231 -15.37 -11.50 2.80
C SER A 231 -16.56 -12.02 3.60
N PRO A 232 -17.69 -12.38 2.95
CA PRO A 232 -18.07 -12.02 1.57
C PRO A 232 -18.75 -10.65 1.50
N LEU A 233 -18.48 -9.90 0.47
CA LEU A 233 -19.22 -8.70 0.03
C LEU A 233 -19.52 -7.70 1.17
N ARG A 234 -18.53 -7.38 2.00
CA ARG A 234 -18.73 -6.44 3.12
C ARG A 234 -17.49 -5.63 3.46
N TRP A 235 -17.74 -4.50 4.09
CA TRP A 235 -16.76 -3.65 4.72
C TRP A 235 -17.10 -3.51 6.20
N ASP A 236 -16.11 -3.56 7.06
CA ASP A 236 -16.27 -3.33 8.49
C ASP A 236 -15.88 -1.90 8.91
N ALA A 237 -16.37 -1.48 10.06
CA ALA A 237 -16.13 -0.14 10.59
C ALA A 237 -14.66 0.17 10.83
N THR A 238 -13.83 -0.82 11.12
CA THR A 238 -12.39 -0.64 11.36
C THR A 238 -11.69 -0.19 10.09
N MET A 239 -11.90 -0.90 8.99
CA MET A 239 -11.27 -0.59 7.70
C MET A 239 -11.85 0.69 7.09
N LEU A 240 -13.17 0.88 7.16
CA LEU A 240 -13.81 2.11 6.69
C LEU A 240 -13.37 3.34 7.49
N GLY A 241 -13.27 3.20 8.80
CA GLY A 241 -12.80 4.28 9.68
C GLY A 241 -11.34 4.65 9.39
N ALA A 242 -10.46 3.66 9.20
CA ALA A 242 -9.07 3.91 8.80
C ALA A 242 -9.00 4.58 7.42
N ALA A 243 -9.76 4.10 6.43
CA ALA A 243 -9.84 4.71 5.10
C ALA A 243 -10.29 6.18 5.17
N LYS A 244 -11.31 6.47 5.99
CA LYS A 244 -11.80 7.84 6.22
C LYS A 244 -10.69 8.74 6.77
N VAL A 245 -9.94 8.29 7.78
CA VAL A 245 -8.83 9.06 8.35
C VAL A 245 -7.79 9.40 7.28
N TYR A 246 -7.37 8.42 6.47
CA TYR A 246 -6.40 8.67 5.41
C TYR A 246 -6.94 9.62 4.33
N ALA A 247 -8.18 9.43 3.89
CA ALA A 247 -8.81 10.28 2.90
C ALA A 247 -8.93 11.73 3.37
N GLU A 248 -9.36 11.98 4.61
CA GLU A 248 -9.48 13.32 5.20
C GLU A 248 -8.14 14.03 5.37
N ASN A 249 -7.03 13.28 5.38
CA ASN A 249 -5.68 13.81 5.49
C ASN A 249 -4.90 13.74 4.17
N ASN A 250 -5.58 13.58 3.03
CA ASN A 250 -4.98 13.48 1.68
C ASN A 250 -3.90 12.41 1.58
N GLN A 251 -4.12 11.25 2.23
CA GLN A 251 -3.22 10.11 2.16
C GLN A 251 -3.84 8.98 1.34
N ALA A 252 -3.00 8.23 0.64
CA ALA A 252 -3.48 7.24 -0.31
C ALA A 252 -3.93 5.93 0.34
N CYS A 253 -4.97 5.31 -0.22
CA CYS A 253 -5.43 3.98 0.16
C CYS A 253 -5.23 2.98 -0.98
N ILE A 254 -4.70 1.81 -0.65
CA ILE A 254 -4.66 0.63 -1.52
C ILE A 254 -5.88 -0.21 -1.16
N MET A 255 -6.87 -0.25 -2.05
CA MET A 255 -8.07 -1.05 -1.83
C MET A 255 -7.77 -2.50 -2.21
N SER A 256 -7.87 -3.41 -1.24
CA SER A 256 -7.55 -4.83 -1.42
C SER A 256 -8.79 -5.69 -1.17
N PRO A 257 -9.25 -6.43 -2.19
CA PRO A 257 -10.35 -7.37 -2.04
C PRO A 257 -9.88 -8.72 -1.50
N LEU A 258 -9.00 -8.73 -0.51
CA LEU A 258 -8.41 -9.95 0.02
C LEU A 258 -9.46 -10.82 0.70
N SER A 259 -9.80 -11.92 0.05
CA SER A 259 -10.65 -12.97 0.62
C SER A 259 -9.81 -14.23 0.83
N LEU A 260 -9.53 -14.55 2.09
CA LEU A 260 -8.78 -15.75 2.47
C LEU A 260 -9.69 -16.91 2.91
N ILE A 261 -11.01 -16.72 2.88
CA ILE A 261 -11.96 -17.65 3.52
C ILE A 261 -12.27 -18.86 2.66
N HIS A 262 -11.99 -18.79 1.37
CA HIS A 262 -12.39 -19.81 0.40
C HIS A 262 -11.21 -20.46 -0.32
N ILE A 263 -10.03 -20.40 0.31
CA ILE A 263 -8.85 -21.12 -0.18
C ILE A 263 -8.65 -22.37 0.66
#